data_b3c7f0d6b155f83be7a7cef2bb020305
#
_entry.id   b3c7f0d6b155f83be7a7cef2bb020305
#
_cell.length_a   1.000
_cell.length_b   1.000
_cell.length_c   1.000
_cell.angle_alpha   90.00
_cell.angle_beta   90.00
_cell.angle_gamma   90.00
#
_symmetry.space_group_name_H-M   'P 1'
#
loop_
_entity.id
_entity.type
_entity.pdbx_description
1 polymer ?
#
loop_
_entity_poly.entity_id
_entity_poly.type
_entity_poly.pdbx_seq_one_letter_code
_entity_poly.pdbx_strand_id
1 'polypeptide(L)'
;MSKKFWTIDSSGNEVLRDLEKEHETFSLEKYSRGEFDANNFIWYEMFDFYIHDAIGCDYERKGCFIKEGDVVVDLGANIGVFAHRAELRGASKVICFEPLSITYDVLKKNLGPKSQAFQLAVGGVDEFKKFGVHTDFKHLGGGFSLEKKDILRDKKVIHEELAFSIDINRIFDGSITDKIDFLKIDVEGGEVEILNSITDKNLNSLRCLAAEFHCTNDDFEKFQSKFQQRVYDMNFTYFTLYHGNGYDSKLRTITCWKNE
;
A
#
# COMPACT_ATOMS: atom_id res chain seq x y z
N MET A 1 -29.64 -7.89 -1.33
CA MET A 1 -28.53 -8.10 -0.37
C MET A 1 -28.39 -6.85 0.46
N SER A 2 -28.11 -6.96 1.76
CA SER A 2 -27.95 -5.76 2.63
C SER A 2 -26.75 -4.96 2.15
N LYS A 3 -26.95 -3.70 1.79
CA LYS A 3 -25.90 -2.77 1.37
C LYS A 3 -25.26 -2.09 2.57
N LYS A 4 -25.06 -2.84 3.66
CA LYS A 4 -24.41 -2.34 4.87
C LYS A 4 -22.94 -2.66 4.84
N PHE A 5 -22.12 -1.71 5.31
CA PHE A 5 -20.66 -1.83 5.40
C PHE A 5 -20.15 -1.30 6.73
N TRP A 6 -19.05 -1.85 7.18
CA TRP A 6 -18.37 -1.38 8.37
C TRP A 6 -17.38 -0.27 8.02
N THR A 7 -17.32 0.73 8.89
CA THR A 7 -16.34 1.82 8.82
C THR A 7 -15.84 2.13 10.21
N ILE A 8 -14.87 3.01 10.33
CA ILE A 8 -14.40 3.55 11.61
C ILE A 8 -14.78 5.02 11.65
N ASP A 9 -15.43 5.46 12.73
CA ASP A 9 -15.82 6.84 12.93
C ASP A 9 -14.61 7.71 13.36
N SER A 10 -14.84 9.03 13.44
CA SER A 10 -13.83 10.00 13.87
C SER A 10 -13.29 9.81 15.30
N SER A 11 -13.93 8.93 16.08
CA SER A 11 -13.51 8.56 17.44
C SER A 11 -12.78 7.21 17.49
N GLY A 12 -12.59 6.55 16.33
CA GLY A 12 -11.94 5.24 16.23
C GLY A 12 -12.85 4.05 16.53
N ASN A 13 -14.18 4.23 16.59
CA ASN A 13 -15.11 3.14 16.83
C ASN A 13 -15.56 2.50 15.51
N GLU A 14 -15.75 1.17 15.53
CA GLU A 14 -16.36 0.47 14.40
C GLU A 14 -17.86 0.82 14.32
N VAL A 15 -18.29 1.28 13.13
CA VAL A 15 -19.67 1.70 12.86
C VAL A 15 -20.19 0.96 11.63
N LEU A 16 -21.37 0.36 11.74
CA LEU A 16 -22.07 -0.24 10.62
C LEU A 16 -22.91 0.83 9.90
N ARG A 17 -22.54 1.16 8.67
CA ARG A 17 -23.24 2.14 7.83
C ARG A 17 -24.10 1.47 6.77
N ASP A 18 -25.11 2.18 6.30
CA ASP A 18 -26.03 1.73 5.26
C ASP A 18 -25.75 2.48 3.96
N LEU A 19 -25.16 1.77 2.99
CA LEU A 19 -24.83 2.33 1.68
C LEU A 19 -26.01 3.01 0.98
N GLU A 20 -27.24 2.50 1.16
CA GLU A 20 -28.41 3.10 0.53
C GLU A 20 -28.74 4.48 1.09
N LYS A 21 -28.46 4.71 2.37
CA LYS A 21 -28.73 6.02 3.03
C LYS A 21 -27.64 7.04 2.75
N GLU A 22 -26.43 6.61 2.50
CA GLU A 22 -25.29 7.50 2.22
C GLU A 22 -25.11 7.78 0.74
N HIS A 23 -25.83 7.04 -0.12
CA HIS A 23 -25.79 7.14 -1.58
C HIS A 23 -26.41 8.43 -2.18
N GLU A 24 -27.13 9.24 -1.43
CA GLU A 24 -27.66 10.49 -1.98
C GLU A 24 -26.59 11.46 -2.47
N THR A 25 -25.32 11.24 -2.08
CA THR A 25 -24.19 12.05 -2.49
C THR A 25 -23.15 11.32 -3.35
N PHE A 26 -23.27 10.00 -3.53
CA PHE A 26 -22.21 9.18 -4.12
C PHE A 26 -22.73 8.14 -5.12
N SER A 27 -22.38 8.24 -6.39
CA SER A 27 -22.74 7.28 -7.42
C SER A 27 -21.69 6.15 -7.51
N LEU A 28 -21.96 5.01 -6.84
CA LEU A 28 -21.15 3.79 -6.98
C LEU A 28 -21.06 3.28 -8.43
N GLU A 29 -22.07 3.56 -9.27
CA GLU A 29 -22.05 3.23 -10.71
C GLU A 29 -20.87 3.89 -11.42
N LYS A 30 -20.45 5.09 -10.98
CA LYS A 30 -19.31 5.79 -11.54
C LYS A 30 -17.99 5.06 -11.22
N TYR A 31 -17.94 4.30 -10.12
CA TYR A 31 -16.74 3.67 -9.61
C TYR A 31 -16.74 2.14 -9.74
N SER A 32 -17.90 1.49 -9.88
CA SER A 32 -18.00 0.05 -10.14
C SER A 32 -17.90 -0.27 -11.63
N ARG A 33 -16.75 -0.14 -12.21
CA ARG A 33 -16.50 -0.63 -13.59
C ARG A 33 -16.44 -2.16 -13.69
N GLY A 34 -17.08 -2.88 -12.76
CA GLY A 34 -17.06 -4.34 -12.68
C GLY A 34 -15.77 -4.94 -12.13
N GLU A 35 -14.78 -4.10 -11.80
CA GLU A 35 -13.46 -4.54 -11.34
C GLU A 35 -13.26 -4.46 -9.82
N PHE A 36 -14.20 -3.84 -9.09
CA PHE A 36 -14.10 -3.65 -7.64
C PHE A 36 -15.48 -3.71 -6.98
N ASP A 37 -15.65 -4.63 -6.02
CA ASP A 37 -16.91 -4.77 -5.28
C ASP A 37 -16.90 -3.96 -3.98
N ALA A 38 -17.20 -2.66 -4.10
CA ALA A 38 -17.28 -1.77 -2.97
C ALA A 38 -18.34 -2.17 -1.91
N ASN A 39 -19.30 -3.03 -2.25
CA ASN A 39 -20.38 -3.41 -1.34
C ASN A 39 -19.95 -4.41 -0.27
N ASN A 40 -18.88 -5.15 -0.51
CA ASN A 40 -18.37 -6.17 0.40
C ASN A 40 -17.10 -5.74 1.13
N PHE A 41 -16.70 -4.47 1.01
CA PHE A 41 -15.49 -3.94 1.61
C PHE A 41 -15.80 -3.07 2.83
N ILE A 42 -14.93 -3.11 3.84
CA ILE A 42 -15.03 -2.26 5.03
C ILE A 42 -14.23 -0.99 4.77
N TRP A 43 -14.91 0.16 4.86
CA TRP A 43 -14.34 1.45 4.52
C TRP A 43 -14.15 2.33 5.76
N TYR A 44 -13.16 3.22 5.70
CA TYR A 44 -13.07 4.38 6.57
C TYR A 44 -13.94 5.54 6.06
N GLU A 45 -14.07 6.61 6.84
CA GLU A 45 -14.84 7.80 6.45
C GLU A 45 -14.34 8.49 5.18
N MET A 46 -13.09 8.26 4.77
CA MET A 46 -12.49 8.73 3.52
C MET A 46 -12.75 7.81 2.32
N PHE A 47 -13.94 7.32 2.22
CA PHE A 47 -14.38 6.42 1.15
C PHE A 47 -13.98 6.87 -0.26
N ASP A 48 -14.13 8.18 -0.57
CA ASP A 48 -13.81 8.74 -1.89
C ASP A 48 -12.34 8.57 -2.28
N PHE A 49 -11.44 8.75 -1.33
CA PHE A 49 -10.01 8.65 -1.55
C PHE A 49 -9.61 7.20 -1.88
N TYR A 50 -10.05 6.26 -1.07
CA TYR A 50 -9.73 4.84 -1.28
C TYR A 50 -10.36 4.24 -2.53
N ILE A 51 -11.55 4.68 -2.93
CA ILE A 51 -12.14 4.25 -4.20
C ILE A 51 -11.35 4.78 -5.38
N HIS A 52 -10.86 6.02 -5.32
CA HIS A 52 -10.05 6.58 -6.38
C HIS A 52 -8.79 5.74 -6.61
N ASP A 53 -8.12 5.33 -5.53
CA ASP A 53 -6.97 4.43 -5.58
C ASP A 53 -7.34 3.04 -6.11
N ALA A 54 -8.45 2.47 -5.66
CA ALA A 54 -8.90 1.16 -6.09
C ALA A 54 -9.20 1.11 -7.60
N ILE A 55 -9.73 2.20 -8.18
CA ILE A 55 -10.13 2.27 -9.59
C ILE A 55 -9.00 2.82 -10.46
N GLY A 56 -8.33 3.87 -10.02
CA GLY A 56 -7.27 4.56 -10.74
C GLY A 56 -5.92 3.87 -10.67
N CYS A 57 -5.71 3.10 -9.67
CA CYS A 57 -4.53 2.40 -9.18
C CYS A 57 -3.20 2.87 -9.79
N ASP A 58 -2.55 3.80 -9.12
CA ASP A 58 -1.28 4.36 -9.59
C ASP A 58 -0.14 3.34 -9.55
N TYR A 59 -0.34 2.23 -8.83
CA TYR A 59 0.59 1.10 -8.77
C TYR A 59 0.54 0.20 -10.02
N GLU A 60 -0.56 0.25 -10.80
CA GLU A 60 -0.69 -0.51 -12.06
C GLU A 60 -0.62 0.44 -13.26
N ARG A 61 0.58 0.74 -13.72
CA ARG A 61 0.84 1.69 -14.81
C ARG A 61 1.74 1.12 -15.90
N LYS A 62 1.50 1.54 -17.13
CA LYS A 62 2.30 1.23 -18.32
C LYS A 62 2.37 -0.26 -18.62
N GLY A 63 3.35 -1.00 -18.16
CA GLY A 63 3.51 -2.46 -18.30
C GLY A 63 3.52 -3.18 -16.94
N CYS A 64 3.43 -2.43 -15.84
CA CYS A 64 3.39 -2.97 -14.49
C CYS A 64 1.94 -3.27 -14.09
N PHE A 65 1.47 -4.47 -14.37
CA PHE A 65 0.11 -4.92 -14.06
C PHE A 65 0.13 -6.25 -13.33
N ILE A 66 -0.85 -6.44 -12.43
CA ILE A 66 -1.11 -7.74 -11.83
C ILE A 66 -1.72 -8.64 -12.92
N LYS A 67 -1.23 -9.88 -13.02
CA LYS A 67 -1.71 -10.91 -13.94
C LYS A 67 -2.37 -12.04 -13.19
N GLU A 68 -3.23 -12.78 -13.90
CA GLU A 68 -3.79 -14.02 -13.38
C GLU A 68 -2.68 -15.00 -12.98
N GLY A 69 -2.78 -15.55 -11.77
CA GLY A 69 -1.80 -16.47 -11.21
C GLY A 69 -0.62 -15.83 -10.47
N ASP A 70 -0.51 -14.51 -10.49
CA ASP A 70 0.57 -13.80 -9.78
C ASP A 70 0.53 -14.06 -8.26
N VAL A 71 1.70 -14.09 -7.64
CA VAL A 71 1.90 -13.91 -6.21
C VAL A 71 2.23 -12.45 -5.96
N VAL A 72 1.37 -11.78 -5.21
CA VAL A 72 1.44 -10.35 -4.93
C VAL A 72 1.86 -10.14 -3.47
N VAL A 73 2.80 -9.23 -3.23
CA VAL A 73 3.15 -8.74 -1.89
C VAL A 73 2.78 -7.27 -1.79
N ASP A 74 2.04 -6.92 -0.75
CA ASP A 74 1.53 -5.58 -0.45
C ASP A 74 2.14 -5.10 0.88
N LEU A 75 3.11 -4.22 0.80
CA LEU A 75 3.75 -3.58 1.95
C LEU A 75 3.04 -2.25 2.25
N GLY A 76 2.54 -2.11 3.49
CA GLY A 76 1.64 -1.04 3.86
C GLY A 76 0.24 -1.29 3.28
N ALA A 77 -0.32 -2.46 3.62
CA ALA A 77 -1.58 -2.90 3.03
C ALA A 77 -2.79 -2.10 3.52
N ASN A 78 -2.62 -1.32 4.58
CA ASN A 78 -3.67 -0.51 5.16
C ASN A 78 -4.93 -1.36 5.41
N ILE A 79 -6.11 -0.94 4.98
CA ILE A 79 -7.36 -1.70 5.09
C ILE A 79 -7.56 -2.76 4.01
N GLY A 80 -6.60 -2.96 3.10
CA GLY A 80 -6.60 -4.03 2.10
C GLY A 80 -7.20 -3.68 0.74
N VAL A 81 -7.31 -2.40 0.37
CA VAL A 81 -7.87 -1.97 -0.92
C VAL A 81 -7.08 -2.56 -2.09
N PHE A 82 -5.75 -2.45 -2.04
CA PHE A 82 -4.90 -3.01 -3.09
C PHE A 82 -4.92 -4.54 -3.09
N ALA A 83 -4.95 -5.17 -1.91
CA ALA A 83 -5.07 -6.62 -1.79
C ALA A 83 -6.35 -7.15 -2.44
N HIS A 84 -7.49 -6.49 -2.18
CA HIS A 84 -8.77 -6.83 -2.81
C HIS A 84 -8.70 -6.69 -4.33
N ARG A 85 -8.10 -5.58 -4.82
CA ARG A 85 -7.88 -5.40 -6.26
C ARG A 85 -7.01 -6.52 -6.84
N ALA A 86 -5.96 -6.93 -6.15
CA ALA A 86 -5.09 -8.01 -6.61
C ALA A 86 -5.85 -9.34 -6.78
N GLU A 87 -6.74 -9.66 -5.85
CA GLU A 87 -7.62 -10.83 -5.99
C GLU A 87 -8.55 -10.72 -7.18
N LEU A 88 -9.15 -9.56 -7.42
CA LEU A 88 -10.01 -9.31 -8.58
C LEU A 88 -9.25 -9.41 -9.91
N ARG A 89 -7.98 -9.06 -9.93
CA ARG A 89 -7.09 -9.23 -11.09
C ARG A 89 -6.65 -10.69 -11.31
N GLY A 90 -7.05 -11.60 -10.43
CA GLY A 90 -6.77 -13.02 -10.56
C GLY A 90 -5.48 -13.47 -9.89
N ALA A 91 -4.90 -12.67 -8.99
CA ALA A 91 -3.77 -13.12 -8.19
C ALA A 91 -4.04 -14.48 -7.55
N SER A 92 -3.07 -15.37 -7.56
CA SER A 92 -3.18 -16.68 -6.92
C SER A 92 -2.98 -16.62 -5.41
N LYS A 93 -2.19 -15.64 -4.95
CA LYS A 93 -1.90 -15.36 -3.55
C LYS A 93 -1.59 -13.89 -3.35
N VAL A 94 -2.10 -13.30 -2.27
CA VAL A 94 -1.76 -11.94 -1.85
C VAL A 94 -1.23 -11.98 -0.41
N ILE A 95 -0.10 -11.36 -0.16
CA ILE A 95 0.57 -11.35 1.14
C ILE A 95 0.69 -9.90 1.58
N CYS A 96 0.00 -9.56 2.66
CA CYS A 96 -0.16 -8.21 3.15
C CYS A 96 0.64 -7.98 4.43
N PHE A 97 1.30 -6.84 4.53
CA PHE A 97 2.00 -6.38 5.73
C PHE A 97 1.44 -5.03 6.15
N GLU A 98 0.94 -4.97 7.38
CA GLU A 98 0.38 -3.76 7.99
C GLU A 98 0.77 -3.72 9.47
N PRO A 99 1.59 -2.74 9.91
CA PRO A 99 2.09 -2.71 11.27
C PRO A 99 1.06 -2.28 12.32
N LEU A 100 0.13 -1.37 11.97
CA LEU A 100 -0.77 -0.76 12.94
C LEU A 100 -1.92 -1.67 13.33
N SER A 101 -2.15 -1.84 14.61
CA SER A 101 -3.14 -2.79 15.13
C SER A 101 -4.55 -2.50 14.64
N ILE A 102 -4.97 -1.25 14.69
CA ILE A 102 -6.32 -0.82 14.30
C ILE A 102 -6.55 -1.05 12.80
N THR A 103 -5.58 -0.72 11.96
CA THR A 103 -5.65 -0.89 10.51
C THR A 103 -5.60 -2.37 10.14
N TYR A 104 -4.72 -3.12 10.81
CA TYR A 104 -4.59 -4.56 10.62
C TYR A 104 -5.87 -5.32 10.97
N ASP A 105 -6.57 -4.93 12.04
CA ASP A 105 -7.84 -5.55 12.41
C ASP A 105 -8.94 -5.37 11.35
N VAL A 106 -8.97 -4.21 10.69
CA VAL A 106 -9.86 -3.96 9.56
C VAL A 106 -9.39 -4.71 8.32
N LEU A 107 -8.08 -4.68 8.03
CA LEU A 107 -7.47 -5.44 6.93
C LEU A 107 -7.91 -6.90 6.96
N LYS A 108 -7.77 -7.58 8.10
CA LYS A 108 -8.18 -8.99 8.25
C LYS A 108 -9.65 -9.26 7.89
N LYS A 109 -10.54 -8.30 8.15
CA LYS A 109 -11.97 -8.43 7.84
C LYS A 109 -12.25 -8.25 6.33
N ASN A 110 -11.40 -7.50 5.65
CA ASN A 110 -11.52 -7.18 4.23
C ASN A 110 -10.84 -8.20 3.30
N LEU A 111 -9.93 -9.02 3.82
CA LEU A 111 -9.20 -9.98 2.99
C LEU A 111 -10.10 -11.08 2.45
N GLY A 112 -9.94 -11.35 1.16
CA GLY A 112 -10.51 -12.49 0.49
C GLY A 112 -9.74 -13.80 0.74
N PRO A 113 -10.21 -14.90 0.16
CA PRO A 113 -9.70 -16.24 0.46
C PRO A 113 -8.28 -16.51 -0.06
N LYS A 114 -7.75 -15.67 -0.94
CA LYS A 114 -6.39 -15.80 -1.48
C LYS A 114 -5.38 -14.92 -0.76
N SER A 115 -5.82 -14.12 0.21
CA SER A 115 -5.01 -13.14 0.91
C SER A 115 -4.66 -13.57 2.32
N GLN A 116 -3.45 -13.22 2.76
CA GLN A 116 -2.94 -13.45 4.11
C GLN A 116 -2.32 -12.16 4.62
N ALA A 117 -2.59 -11.79 5.87
CA ALA A 117 -2.02 -10.61 6.51
C ALA A 117 -1.07 -10.96 7.65
N PHE A 118 -0.03 -10.13 7.78
CA PHE A 118 0.92 -10.13 8.89
C PHE A 118 0.91 -8.74 9.56
N GLN A 119 0.75 -8.73 10.89
CA GLN A 119 0.87 -7.48 11.66
C GLN A 119 2.35 -7.17 11.89
N LEU A 120 3.03 -6.77 10.84
CA LEU A 120 4.45 -6.47 10.80
C LEU A 120 4.70 -5.25 9.92
N ALA A 121 5.70 -4.46 10.30
CA ALA A 121 6.34 -3.56 9.36
C ALA A 121 7.35 -4.31 8.50
N VAL A 122 7.74 -3.71 7.38
CA VAL A 122 8.86 -4.16 6.56
C VAL A 122 9.84 -3.02 6.41
N GLY A 123 11.11 -3.30 6.57
CA GLY A 123 12.21 -2.34 6.49
C GLY A 123 13.46 -2.94 5.89
N GLY A 124 14.60 -2.31 6.16
CA GLY A 124 15.92 -2.79 5.73
C GLY A 124 16.57 -3.77 6.67
N VAL A 125 16.09 -3.87 7.91
CA VAL A 125 16.63 -4.72 8.97
C VAL A 125 15.51 -5.16 9.92
N ASP A 126 15.80 -6.21 10.69
CA ASP A 126 14.92 -6.67 11.77
C ASP A 126 15.06 -5.76 13.00
N GLU A 127 14.04 -5.03 13.34
CA GLU A 127 14.05 -4.13 14.50
C GLU A 127 12.64 -3.77 14.98
N PHE A 128 12.53 -3.21 16.18
CA PHE A 128 11.30 -2.57 16.62
C PHE A 128 11.29 -1.11 16.20
N LYS A 129 10.24 -0.70 15.48
CA LYS A 129 10.00 0.69 15.06
C LYS A 129 8.79 1.27 15.74
N LYS A 130 8.86 2.56 16.07
CA LYS A 130 7.72 3.33 16.56
C LYS A 130 6.99 3.99 15.40
N PHE A 131 5.69 3.84 15.40
CA PHE A 131 4.78 4.47 14.45
C PHE A 131 3.91 5.47 15.16
N GLY A 132 3.69 6.64 14.53
CA GLY A 132 2.78 7.65 15.02
C GLY A 132 1.44 7.59 14.28
N VAL A 133 0.35 7.52 15.02
CA VAL A 133 -1.01 7.60 14.48
C VAL A 133 -1.52 9.04 14.64
N HIS A 134 -2.12 9.60 13.58
CA HIS A 134 -2.57 10.99 13.56
C HIS A 134 -3.93 11.20 14.23
N THR A 135 -4.15 12.46 14.69
CA THR A 135 -5.45 12.91 15.23
C THR A 135 -6.55 13.00 14.18
N ASP A 136 -6.18 13.09 12.91
CA ASP A 136 -7.18 13.15 11.87
C ASP A 136 -7.58 11.74 11.47
N PHE A 137 -8.55 11.17 12.21
CA PHE A 137 -9.12 9.86 11.93
C PHE A 137 -9.76 9.75 10.54
N LYS A 138 -9.92 10.88 9.84
CA LYS A 138 -10.28 10.86 8.41
C LYS A 138 -9.17 10.25 7.54
N HIS A 139 -7.95 10.18 8.07
CA HIS A 139 -6.78 9.57 7.45
C HIS A 139 -6.26 8.42 8.32
N LEU A 140 -7.12 7.50 8.71
CA LEU A 140 -6.75 6.28 9.43
C LEU A 140 -5.89 5.33 8.58
N GLY A 141 -4.97 5.83 7.87
CA GLY A 141 -4.06 5.07 7.06
C GLY A 141 -2.62 5.51 7.22
N GLY A 142 -2.40 6.63 7.87
CA GLY A 142 -1.07 7.18 7.99
C GLY A 142 -0.39 6.80 9.29
N GLY A 143 0.16 5.62 9.39
CA GLY A 143 1.16 5.30 10.39
C GLY A 143 2.53 5.65 9.85
N PHE A 144 3.11 6.74 10.32
CA PHE A 144 4.46 7.13 9.92
C PHE A 144 5.48 6.57 10.87
N SER A 145 6.63 6.15 10.37
CA SER A 145 7.78 5.98 11.23
C SER A 145 8.14 7.31 11.89
N LEU A 146 8.12 7.35 13.23
CA LEU A 146 8.46 8.56 14.01
C LEU A 146 9.91 9.03 13.81
N GLU A 147 10.75 8.21 13.19
CA GLU A 147 12.13 8.58 12.85
C GLU A 147 12.19 9.61 11.72
N LYS A 148 11.13 9.76 10.92
CA LYS A 148 11.04 10.70 9.79
C LYS A 148 10.17 11.91 10.10
N LYS A 149 10.52 12.65 11.14
CA LYS A 149 9.81 13.86 11.60
C LYS A 149 9.61 14.93 10.53
N ASP A 150 10.42 14.95 9.48
CA ASP A 150 10.35 15.96 8.42
C ASP A 150 9.13 15.78 7.48
N ILE A 151 8.56 14.58 7.43
CA ILE A 151 7.34 14.28 6.68
C ILE A 151 6.11 14.74 7.48
N LEU A 152 6.24 14.83 8.79
CA LEU A 152 5.17 15.07 9.77
C LEU A 152 4.94 16.54 10.12
N ARG A 153 5.49 17.49 9.38
CA ARG A 153 5.64 18.91 9.78
C ARG A 153 4.46 19.56 10.50
N ASP A 154 3.21 19.09 10.28
CA ASP A 154 2.02 19.70 10.87
C ASP A 154 0.99 18.69 11.40
N LYS A 155 1.34 17.40 11.50
CA LYS A 155 0.40 16.37 11.92
C LYS A 155 0.62 16.03 13.39
N LYS A 156 -0.41 16.21 14.22
CA LYS A 156 -0.36 15.87 15.64
C LYS A 156 -0.46 14.37 15.83
N VAL A 157 0.58 13.73 16.37
CA VAL A 157 0.53 12.32 16.77
C VAL A 157 -0.32 12.21 18.03
N ILE A 158 -1.38 11.39 17.99
CA ILE A 158 -2.25 11.11 19.15
C ILE A 158 -1.85 9.84 19.86
N HIS A 159 -1.33 8.88 19.14
CA HIS A 159 -0.97 7.57 19.66
C HIS A 159 0.32 7.10 19.01
N GLU A 160 1.18 6.47 19.82
CA GLU A 160 2.36 5.79 19.31
C GLU A 160 2.16 4.29 19.45
N GLU A 161 2.49 3.55 18.41
CA GLU A 161 2.45 2.10 18.40
C GLU A 161 3.84 1.54 18.09
N LEU A 162 4.24 0.50 18.83
CA LEU A 162 5.49 -0.21 18.59
C LEU A 162 5.20 -1.45 17.77
N ALA A 163 5.79 -1.54 16.58
CA ALA A 163 5.65 -2.72 15.72
C ALA A 163 7.04 -3.30 15.38
N PHE A 164 7.07 -4.61 15.18
CA PHE A 164 8.28 -5.27 14.69
C PHE A 164 8.38 -5.11 13.18
N SER A 165 9.52 -4.61 12.72
CA SER A 165 9.89 -4.49 11.31
C SER A 165 10.79 -5.66 10.94
N ILE A 166 10.47 -6.37 9.87
CA ILE A 166 11.32 -7.41 9.30
C ILE A 166 12.14 -6.89 8.13
N ASP A 167 13.33 -7.44 7.93
CA ASP A 167 14.13 -7.21 6.73
C ASP A 167 13.36 -7.69 5.50
N ILE A 168 13.24 -6.81 4.48
CA ILE A 168 12.58 -7.12 3.20
C ILE A 168 13.06 -8.44 2.59
N ASN A 169 14.33 -8.79 2.75
CA ASN A 169 14.88 -10.00 2.15
C ASN A 169 14.33 -11.29 2.78
N ARG A 170 13.79 -11.24 4.00
CA ARG A 170 13.11 -12.40 4.63
C ARG A 170 11.83 -12.79 3.91
N ILE A 171 11.20 -11.87 3.19
CA ILE A 171 10.00 -12.20 2.42
C ILE A 171 10.34 -13.13 1.24
N PHE A 172 11.59 -13.08 0.77
CA PHE A 172 12.11 -13.86 -0.36
C PHE A 172 12.84 -15.15 0.03
N ASP A 173 12.93 -15.49 1.31
CA ASP A 173 13.72 -16.65 1.77
C ASP A 173 12.95 -17.98 1.75
N GLY A 174 11.69 -17.96 1.27
CA GLY A 174 10.82 -19.13 1.21
C GLY A 174 10.01 -19.39 2.47
N SER A 175 10.28 -18.68 3.58
CA SER A 175 9.51 -18.86 4.83
C SER A 175 8.08 -18.30 4.73
N ILE A 176 7.87 -17.29 3.88
CA ILE A 176 6.58 -16.63 3.65
C ILE A 176 6.05 -17.00 2.27
N THR A 177 6.90 -16.95 1.25
CA THR A 177 6.56 -17.37 -0.12
C THR A 177 7.82 -17.72 -0.91
N ASP A 178 7.69 -18.68 -1.83
CA ASP A 178 8.78 -19.09 -2.73
C ASP A 178 8.91 -18.18 -3.95
N LYS A 179 7.92 -17.34 -4.22
CA LYS A 179 7.86 -16.50 -5.41
C LYS A 179 7.16 -15.20 -5.09
N ILE A 180 7.61 -14.12 -5.73
CA ILE A 180 6.91 -12.82 -5.77
C ILE A 180 6.93 -12.33 -7.21
N ASP A 181 5.75 -12.14 -7.82
CA ASP A 181 5.62 -11.60 -9.17
C ASP A 181 5.43 -10.08 -9.14
N PHE A 182 4.63 -9.59 -8.20
CA PHE A 182 4.34 -8.19 -8.03
C PHE A 182 4.61 -7.75 -6.59
N LEU A 183 5.46 -6.76 -6.41
CA LEU A 183 5.73 -6.12 -5.12
C LEU A 183 5.19 -4.68 -5.12
N LYS A 184 4.23 -4.38 -4.24
CA LYS A 184 3.81 -2.99 -3.94
C LYS A 184 4.48 -2.55 -2.65
N ILE A 185 4.99 -1.31 -2.64
CA ILE A 185 5.59 -0.66 -1.48
C ILE A 185 4.95 0.71 -1.30
N ASP A 186 4.26 0.88 -0.17
CA ASP A 186 3.65 2.12 0.25
C ASP A 186 3.56 2.09 1.78
N VAL A 187 4.65 2.50 2.42
CA VAL A 187 4.91 2.31 3.87
C VAL A 187 5.10 3.65 4.60
N GLU A 188 4.69 4.73 3.95
CA GLU A 188 4.66 6.06 4.55
C GLU A 188 6.03 6.52 5.07
N GLY A 189 7.07 6.40 4.20
CA GLY A 189 8.40 6.96 4.42
C GLY A 189 9.54 5.96 4.58
N GLY A 190 9.30 4.65 4.51
CA GLY A 190 10.32 3.59 4.52
C GLY A 190 10.81 3.14 3.14
N GLU A 191 10.26 3.67 2.06
CA GLU A 191 10.40 3.15 0.69
C GLU A 191 11.85 3.15 0.22
N VAL A 192 12.57 4.25 0.46
CA VAL A 192 14.01 4.39 0.10
C VAL A 192 14.87 3.38 0.86
N GLU A 193 14.61 3.17 2.14
CA GLU A 193 15.31 2.19 2.97
C GLU A 193 15.10 0.78 2.44
N ILE A 194 13.85 0.39 2.21
CA ILE A 194 13.47 -0.93 1.70
C ILE A 194 14.15 -1.20 0.36
N LEU A 195 14.05 -0.25 -0.60
CA LEU A 195 14.61 -0.44 -1.94
C LEU A 195 16.13 -0.40 -1.99
N ASN A 196 16.79 0.24 -1.03
CA ASN A 196 18.24 0.16 -0.88
C ASN A 196 18.69 -1.17 -0.26
N SER A 197 17.85 -1.77 0.58
CA SER A 197 18.18 -3.01 1.33
C SER A 197 17.87 -4.29 0.57
N ILE A 198 16.89 -4.27 -0.34
CA ILE A 198 16.57 -5.44 -1.16
C ILE A 198 17.80 -5.86 -1.99
N THR A 199 18.16 -7.14 -1.91
CA THR A 199 19.30 -7.67 -2.68
C THR A 199 19.02 -7.66 -4.17
N ASP A 200 20.07 -7.59 -5.00
CA ASP A 200 19.93 -7.64 -6.46
C ASP A 200 19.28 -8.95 -6.93
N LYS A 201 19.58 -10.06 -6.26
CA LYS A 201 18.95 -11.36 -6.52
C LYS A 201 17.44 -11.28 -6.33
N ASN A 202 17.00 -10.73 -5.21
CA ASN A 202 15.56 -10.63 -4.86
C ASN A 202 14.85 -9.62 -5.75
N LEU A 203 15.45 -8.44 -5.97
CA LEU A 203 14.91 -7.44 -6.89
C LEU A 203 14.77 -8.00 -8.31
N ASN A 204 15.80 -8.70 -8.80
CA ASN A 204 15.78 -9.30 -10.13
C ASN A 204 14.83 -10.49 -10.28
N SER A 205 14.35 -11.08 -9.19
CA SER A 205 13.33 -12.15 -9.23
C SER A 205 11.92 -11.63 -9.48
N LEU A 206 11.66 -10.34 -9.23
CA LEU A 206 10.37 -9.71 -9.47
C LEU A 206 10.07 -9.58 -10.97
N ARG A 207 8.79 -9.65 -11.31
CA ARG A 207 8.27 -9.25 -12.61
C ARG A 207 7.84 -7.78 -12.61
N CYS A 208 7.19 -7.34 -11.55
CA CYS A 208 6.72 -5.97 -11.35
C CYS A 208 7.07 -5.47 -9.94
N LEU A 209 7.40 -4.19 -9.88
CA LEU A 209 7.56 -3.42 -8.66
C LEU A 209 6.82 -2.10 -8.81
N ALA A 210 6.02 -1.74 -7.81
CA ALA A 210 5.42 -0.42 -7.70
C ALA A 210 5.68 0.14 -6.30
N ALA A 211 6.14 1.39 -6.22
CA ALA A 211 6.46 2.04 -4.96
C ALA A 211 5.98 3.49 -4.94
N GLU A 212 5.24 3.87 -3.92
CA GLU A 212 4.88 5.25 -3.64
C GLU A 212 5.87 5.83 -2.62
N PHE A 213 6.37 7.04 -2.89
CA PHE A 213 7.45 7.65 -2.12
C PHE A 213 6.95 8.82 -1.30
N HIS A 214 7.15 8.74 0.00
CA HIS A 214 6.88 9.77 0.99
C HIS A 214 8.22 10.33 1.52
N CYS A 215 8.93 11.10 0.70
CA CYS A 215 10.21 11.67 1.07
C CYS A 215 10.42 13.06 0.45
N THR A 216 11.48 13.78 0.84
CA THR A 216 11.79 15.08 0.25
C THR A 216 12.19 14.95 -1.22
N ASN A 217 12.08 16.05 -1.97
CA ASN A 217 12.51 16.07 -3.37
C ASN A 217 13.98 15.69 -3.51
N ASP A 218 14.83 16.24 -2.66
CA ASP A 218 16.27 16.01 -2.70
C ASP A 218 16.63 14.55 -2.41
N ASP A 219 15.93 13.90 -1.47
CA ASP A 219 16.16 12.49 -1.16
C ASP A 219 15.67 11.59 -2.30
N PHE A 220 14.53 11.94 -2.89
CA PHE A 220 14.01 11.20 -4.03
C PHE A 220 14.93 11.29 -5.24
N GLU A 221 15.39 12.48 -5.62
CA GLU A 221 16.28 12.67 -6.77
C GLU A 221 17.61 11.92 -6.61
N LYS A 222 18.20 11.99 -5.41
CA LYS A 222 19.41 11.23 -5.07
C LYS A 222 19.22 9.72 -5.17
N PHE A 223 18.09 9.23 -4.72
CA PHE A 223 17.73 7.83 -4.79
C PHE A 223 17.42 7.41 -6.23
N GLN A 224 16.55 8.16 -6.92
CA GLN A 224 15.98 7.82 -8.23
C GLN A 224 17.04 7.48 -9.26
N SER A 225 18.04 8.34 -9.41
CA SER A 225 19.07 8.16 -10.47
C SER A 225 19.85 6.85 -10.32
N LYS A 226 20.20 6.49 -9.08
CA LYS A 226 20.91 5.24 -8.78
C LYS A 226 20.00 4.03 -8.92
N PHE A 227 18.78 4.12 -8.42
CA PHE A 227 17.81 3.04 -8.49
C PHE A 227 17.38 2.75 -9.94
N GLN A 228 17.16 3.78 -10.74
CA GLN A 228 16.82 3.66 -12.15
C GLN A 228 17.92 2.91 -12.93
N GLN A 229 19.19 3.26 -12.71
CA GLN A 229 20.29 2.53 -13.33
C GLN A 229 20.34 1.07 -12.89
N ARG A 230 20.16 0.83 -11.56
CA ARG A 230 20.15 -0.52 -11.00
C ARG A 230 19.08 -1.42 -11.63
N VAL A 231 17.86 -0.92 -11.83
CA VAL A 231 16.78 -1.71 -12.43
C VAL A 231 16.95 -1.86 -13.96
N TYR A 232 17.54 -0.89 -14.64
CA TYR A 232 17.88 -1.03 -16.06
C TYR A 232 18.93 -2.12 -16.29
N ASP A 233 19.94 -2.22 -15.41
CA ASP A 233 20.96 -3.28 -15.49
C ASP A 233 20.34 -4.68 -15.29
N MET A 234 19.15 -4.78 -14.73
CA MET A 234 18.35 -6.00 -14.56
C MET A 234 17.26 -6.18 -15.63
N ASN A 235 17.29 -5.39 -16.71
CA ASN A 235 16.31 -5.41 -17.81
C ASN A 235 14.88 -5.03 -17.41
N PHE A 236 14.70 -4.21 -16.38
CA PHE A 236 13.40 -3.59 -16.11
C PHE A 236 13.19 -2.36 -16.98
N THR A 237 11.96 -2.16 -17.40
CA THR A 237 11.48 -0.84 -17.84
C THR A 237 11.07 -0.04 -16.60
N TYR A 238 11.34 1.26 -16.60
CA TYR A 238 11.13 2.15 -15.46
C TYR A 238 10.24 3.33 -15.85
N PHE A 239 9.30 3.66 -14.97
CA PHE A 239 8.42 4.82 -15.14
C PHE A 239 8.21 5.51 -13.81
N THR A 240 8.19 6.85 -13.79
CA THR A 240 7.85 7.66 -12.62
C THR A 240 6.61 8.49 -12.91
N LEU A 241 5.64 8.42 -12.03
CA LEU A 241 4.49 9.31 -11.97
C LEU A 241 4.72 10.35 -10.87
N TYR A 242 4.61 11.63 -11.23
CA TYR A 242 4.63 12.73 -10.28
C TYR A 242 3.19 13.12 -9.99
N HIS A 243 2.78 13.02 -8.72
CA HIS A 243 1.47 13.48 -8.28
C HIS A 243 1.57 14.97 -8.00
N GLY A 244 0.93 15.81 -8.77
CA GLY A 244 1.00 17.24 -8.51
C GLY A 244 0.00 18.06 -9.26
N ASN A 245 -0.83 18.71 -8.49
CA ASN A 245 -1.27 20.11 -8.62
C ASN A 245 -1.98 20.46 -7.31
N GLY A 246 -1.27 20.76 -6.25
CA GLY A 246 -1.86 21.16 -4.99
C GLY A 246 -1.07 20.70 -3.79
N TYR A 247 -1.70 20.09 -2.86
CA TYR A 247 -1.20 19.88 -1.49
C TYR A 247 -0.02 18.92 -1.35
N ASP A 248 0.28 18.06 -2.37
CA ASP A 248 1.36 17.07 -2.27
C ASP A 248 2.23 16.97 -3.54
N SER A 249 2.95 18.05 -3.85
CA SER A 249 4.02 18.01 -4.87
C SER A 249 5.19 17.06 -4.51
N LYS A 250 5.05 16.30 -3.42
CA LYS A 250 6.07 15.40 -2.86
C LYS A 250 5.76 13.92 -3.06
N LEU A 251 4.55 13.57 -3.45
CA LEU A 251 4.16 12.20 -3.73
C LEU A 251 4.61 11.78 -5.13
N ARG A 252 5.24 10.62 -5.23
CA ARG A 252 5.72 10.04 -6.49
C ARG A 252 5.54 8.54 -6.46
N THR A 253 5.04 7.99 -7.56
CA THR A 253 4.98 6.54 -7.73
C THR A 253 5.96 6.11 -8.81
N ILE A 254 6.81 5.15 -8.48
CA ILE A 254 7.66 4.45 -9.43
C ILE A 254 7.00 3.12 -9.77
N THR A 255 6.99 2.77 -11.07
CA THR A 255 6.67 1.43 -11.52
C THR A 255 7.79 0.87 -12.37
N CYS A 256 8.18 -0.36 -12.09
CA CYS A 256 9.19 -1.09 -12.83
C CYS A 256 8.64 -2.44 -13.27
N TRP A 257 8.91 -2.87 -14.50
CA TRP A 257 8.45 -4.16 -15.03
C TRP A 257 9.41 -4.75 -16.04
N LYS A 258 9.42 -6.07 -16.12
CA LYS A 258 10.10 -6.80 -17.19
C LYS A 258 9.12 -7.03 -18.34
N ASN A 259 9.59 -6.75 -19.54
CA ASN A 259 8.88 -7.18 -20.76
C ASN A 259 9.07 -8.70 -20.91
N GLU A 260 7.98 -9.40 -21.16
CA GLU A 260 8.00 -10.83 -21.53
C GLU A 260 8.53 -11.02 -22.91
#